data_07262da7d233de2230331598e6196caa
#
_entry.id   07262da7d233de2230331598e6196caa
#
_cell.length_a   1.000
_cell.length_b   1.000
_cell.length_c   1.000
_cell.angle_alpha   90.00
_cell.angle_beta   90.00
_cell.angle_gamma   90.00
#
_symmetry.space_group_name_H-M   'P 1'
#
loop_
_entity.id
_entity.type
_entity.pdbx_description
1 polymer ?
#
loop_
_entity_poly.entity_id
_entity_poly.type
_entity_poly.pdbx_seq_one_letter_code
_entity_poly.pdbx_strand_id
1 'polypeptide(L)'
;MANGKVITGYSQPIVAKYTYSSNTISYSDKTPLARGVEVDMEVEIGDATNFFADNTISESVAGQFNGATATLTVDGLKDTARNLIAGLVTSKSITVSTATTVSAKAYEDLQVIPYVGIGFVVRYMENGTKML
;
A
#
# COMPACT_ATOMS: atom_id res chain seq x y z
N MET A 1 -0.43 -31.24 -18.35
CA MET A 1 0.28 -30.25 -17.50
C MET A 1 -0.69 -29.17 -17.09
N ALA A 2 -0.79 -28.88 -15.81
CA ALA A 2 -1.53 -27.72 -15.37
C ALA A 2 -0.76 -26.47 -15.82
N ASN A 3 -1.35 -25.65 -16.67
CA ASN A 3 -0.79 -24.35 -17.02
C ASN A 3 -0.86 -23.46 -15.80
N GLY A 4 0.23 -22.74 -15.51
CA GLY A 4 0.26 -21.78 -14.42
C GLY A 4 -0.81 -20.68 -14.59
N LYS A 5 -1.18 -20.06 -13.48
CA LYS A 5 -2.07 -18.90 -13.48
C LYS A 5 -1.35 -17.70 -14.10
N VAL A 6 -1.98 -17.09 -15.09
CA VAL A 6 -1.46 -15.87 -15.71
C VAL A 6 -2.23 -14.67 -15.17
N ILE A 7 -1.53 -13.75 -14.52
CA ILE A 7 -2.11 -12.50 -14.05
C ILE A 7 -2.43 -11.63 -15.26
N THR A 8 -3.70 -11.29 -15.43
CA THR A 8 -4.21 -10.49 -16.56
C THR A 8 -4.50 -9.04 -16.21
N GLY A 9 -4.39 -8.69 -14.94
CA GLY A 9 -4.57 -7.33 -14.47
C GLY A 9 -4.90 -7.24 -13.00
N TYR A 10 -4.98 -6.01 -12.50
CA TYR A 10 -5.48 -5.73 -11.17
C TYR A 10 -6.58 -4.66 -11.20
N SER A 11 -7.40 -4.60 -10.16
CA SER A 11 -8.51 -3.66 -10.08
C SER A 11 -8.89 -3.35 -8.64
N GLN A 12 -9.73 -2.35 -8.48
CA GLN A 12 -10.31 -1.97 -7.19
C GLN A 12 -9.27 -1.75 -6.07
N PRO A 13 -8.22 -0.92 -6.30
CA PRO A 13 -7.31 -0.60 -5.23
C PRO A 13 -8.04 0.19 -4.13
N ILE A 14 -7.87 -0.25 -2.91
CA ILE A 14 -8.43 0.36 -1.71
C ILE A 14 -7.32 0.69 -0.72
N VAL A 15 -7.53 1.71 0.07
CA VAL A 15 -6.70 2.04 1.22
C VAL A 15 -7.56 2.03 2.48
N ALA A 16 -6.98 1.60 3.58
CA ALA A 16 -7.63 1.62 4.89
C ALA A 16 -6.64 2.07 5.96
N LYS A 17 -7.13 2.78 6.96
CA LYS A 17 -6.31 3.17 8.10
C LYS A 17 -5.97 1.93 8.93
N TYR A 18 -4.68 1.73 9.18
CA TYR A 18 -4.18 0.65 10.02
C TYR A 18 -4.17 1.09 11.48
N THR A 19 -4.63 0.24 12.36
CA THR A 19 -4.56 0.45 13.81
C THR A 19 -4.13 -0.85 14.49
N TYR A 20 -3.14 -0.73 15.37
CA TYR A 20 -2.71 -1.82 16.23
C TYR A 20 -3.04 -1.48 17.68
N SER A 21 -3.86 -2.27 18.31
CA SER A 21 -4.26 -2.10 19.71
C SER A 21 -4.55 -3.44 20.36
N SER A 22 -4.13 -3.60 21.60
CA SER A 22 -4.38 -4.81 22.38
C SER A 22 -4.03 -6.11 21.66
N ASN A 23 -2.87 -6.13 20.99
CA ASN A 23 -2.38 -7.28 20.21
C ASN A 23 -3.27 -7.64 19.00
N THR A 24 -4.12 -6.72 18.57
CA THR A 24 -5.05 -6.92 17.46
C THR A 24 -4.80 -5.87 16.38
N ILE A 25 -4.71 -6.33 15.13
CA ILE A 25 -4.65 -5.48 13.94
C ILE A 25 -6.07 -5.24 13.44
N SER A 26 -6.41 -3.99 13.19
CA SER A 26 -7.68 -3.60 12.59
C SER A 26 -7.50 -2.59 11.46
N TYR A 27 -8.42 -2.62 10.52
CA TYR A 27 -8.46 -1.68 9.39
C TYR A 27 -9.80 -0.96 9.37
N SER A 28 -9.74 0.36 9.41
CA SER A 28 -10.91 1.23 9.35
C SER A 28 -10.87 2.17 8.15
N ASP A 29 -11.96 2.90 7.92
CA ASP A 29 -12.05 3.93 6.89
C ASP A 29 -11.65 3.45 5.49
N LYS A 30 -12.12 2.27 5.10
CA LYS A 30 -11.84 1.68 3.79
C LYS A 30 -12.31 2.61 2.68
N THR A 31 -11.36 3.10 1.91
CA THR A 31 -11.60 4.09 0.86
C THR A 31 -11.04 3.61 -0.47
N PRO A 32 -11.83 3.58 -1.56
CA PRO A 32 -11.30 3.26 -2.87
C PRO A 32 -10.37 4.37 -3.35
N LEU A 33 -9.20 3.99 -3.87
CA LEU A 33 -8.22 4.93 -4.39
C LEU A 33 -8.70 5.57 -5.70
N ALA A 34 -8.82 4.74 -6.73
CA ALA A 34 -9.26 5.09 -8.07
C ALA A 34 -9.32 3.81 -8.92
N ARG A 35 -9.31 3.95 -10.25
CA ARG A 35 -9.10 2.79 -11.13
C ARG A 35 -7.63 2.37 -11.11
N GLY A 36 -7.38 1.09 -10.97
CA GLY A 36 -6.01 0.55 -10.97
C GLY A 36 -5.45 0.47 -12.38
N VAL A 37 -4.20 0.88 -12.54
CA VAL A 37 -3.45 0.80 -13.80
C VAL A 37 -2.36 -0.27 -13.68
N GLU A 38 -1.51 -0.16 -12.66
CA GLU A 38 -0.37 -1.04 -12.47
C GLU A 38 -0.09 -1.26 -10.98
N VAL A 39 0.43 -2.41 -10.66
CA VAL A 39 0.97 -2.72 -9.34
C VAL A 39 2.34 -3.34 -9.51
N ASP A 40 3.32 -2.81 -8.80
CA ASP A 40 4.67 -3.33 -8.71
C ASP A 40 5.02 -3.59 -7.24
N MET A 41 5.73 -4.68 -6.98
CA MET A 41 6.13 -5.07 -5.63
C MET A 41 7.58 -5.54 -5.65
N GLU A 42 8.40 -4.86 -4.89
CA GLU A 42 9.80 -5.19 -4.67
C GLU A 42 10.00 -5.65 -3.22
N VAL A 43 10.59 -6.83 -3.07
CA VAL A 43 10.88 -7.41 -1.75
C VAL A 43 12.38 -7.31 -1.49
N GLU A 44 12.74 -6.72 -0.37
CA GLU A 44 14.13 -6.59 0.08
C GLU A 44 14.48 -7.73 1.03
N ILE A 45 15.46 -8.52 0.62
CA ILE A 45 16.03 -9.60 1.43
C ILE A 45 17.47 -9.23 1.76
N GLY A 46 17.85 -9.34 3.01
CA GLY A 46 19.23 -9.10 3.47
C GLY A 46 20.20 -10.13 2.88
N ASP A 47 21.47 -9.79 2.87
CA ASP A 47 22.51 -10.68 2.40
C ASP A 47 22.65 -11.92 3.29
N ALA A 48 22.98 -13.03 2.68
CA ALA A 48 23.36 -14.24 3.41
C ALA A 48 24.71 -14.04 4.09
N THR A 49 24.83 -14.45 5.34
CA THR A 49 26.09 -14.42 6.09
C THR A 49 26.75 -15.81 6.04
N ASN A 50 27.95 -15.86 5.50
CA ASN A 50 28.73 -17.08 5.44
C ASN A 50 29.80 -17.08 6.52
N PHE A 51 29.88 -18.17 7.26
CA PHE A 51 30.95 -18.41 8.24
C PHE A 51 31.96 -19.36 7.63
N PHE A 52 33.21 -18.99 7.70
CA PHE A 52 34.33 -19.75 7.13
C PHE A 52 35.15 -20.43 8.25
N ALA A 53 35.45 -21.69 8.01
CA ALA A 53 36.42 -22.45 8.78
C ALA A 53 37.33 -23.24 7.82
N ASP A 54 38.62 -23.28 8.09
CA ASP A 54 39.63 -23.99 7.25
C ASP A 54 39.58 -23.62 5.75
N ASN A 55 39.36 -22.35 5.42
CA ASN A 55 39.20 -21.79 4.07
C ASN A 55 37.97 -22.32 3.28
N THR A 56 37.03 -22.91 3.95
CA THR A 56 35.76 -23.36 3.37
C THR A 56 34.59 -22.75 4.10
N ILE A 57 33.42 -22.67 3.41
CA ILE A 57 32.20 -22.24 4.08
C ILE A 57 31.72 -23.33 5.02
N SER A 58 31.81 -23.06 6.33
CA SER A 58 31.37 -23.97 7.38
C SER A 58 29.85 -23.92 7.60
N GLU A 59 29.32 -22.71 7.66
CA GLU A 59 27.89 -22.45 7.82
C GLU A 59 27.47 -21.24 7.01
N SER A 60 26.22 -21.25 6.57
CA SER A 60 25.60 -20.12 5.87
C SER A 60 24.23 -19.83 6.49
N VAL A 61 24.03 -18.58 6.91
CA VAL A 61 22.73 -18.10 7.36
C VAL A 61 22.07 -17.35 6.20
N ALA A 62 20.89 -17.80 5.78
CA ALA A 62 20.15 -17.14 4.71
C ALA A 62 19.77 -15.72 5.09
N GLY A 63 19.73 -14.84 4.10
CA GLY A 63 19.27 -13.47 4.29
C GLY A 63 17.85 -13.43 4.82
N GLN A 64 17.59 -12.50 5.72
CA GLN A 64 16.27 -12.29 6.31
C GLN A 64 15.49 -11.22 5.54
N PHE A 65 14.17 -11.27 5.62
CA PHE A 65 13.30 -10.24 5.09
C PHE A 65 13.57 -8.90 5.80
N ASN A 66 13.90 -7.87 5.03
CA ASN A 66 14.13 -6.52 5.54
C ASN A 66 12.93 -5.61 5.33
N GLY A 67 12.24 -5.76 4.23
CA GLY A 67 11.11 -4.92 3.89
C GLY A 67 10.58 -5.24 2.51
N ALA A 68 9.55 -4.50 2.12
CA ALA A 68 9.01 -4.53 0.78
C ALA A 68 8.48 -3.15 0.39
N THR A 69 8.66 -2.80 -0.87
CA THR A 69 8.08 -1.60 -1.47
C THR A 69 7.00 -2.00 -2.45
N ALA A 70 5.81 -1.45 -2.26
CA ALA A 70 4.70 -1.64 -3.18
C ALA A 70 4.36 -0.31 -3.87
N THR A 71 4.40 -0.30 -5.18
CA THR A 71 4.02 0.86 -6.00
C THR A 71 2.72 0.57 -6.72
N LEU A 72 1.70 1.37 -6.44
CA LEU A 72 0.40 1.28 -7.09
C LEU A 72 0.20 2.49 -8.00
N THR A 73 0.02 2.24 -9.29
CA THR A 73 -0.34 3.28 -10.26
C THR A 73 -1.86 3.26 -10.45
N VAL A 74 -2.46 4.42 -10.30
CA VAL A 74 -3.91 4.60 -10.41
C VAL A 74 -4.26 5.74 -11.37
N ASP A 75 -5.44 5.65 -11.97
CA ASP A 75 -5.97 6.67 -12.87
C ASP A 75 -6.73 7.74 -12.06
N GLY A 76 -6.00 8.74 -11.59
CA GLY A 76 -6.54 9.84 -10.80
C GLY A 76 -6.89 9.46 -9.35
N LEU A 77 -6.22 10.05 -8.39
CA LEU A 77 -6.44 9.79 -6.98
C LEU A 77 -7.62 10.58 -6.44
N LYS A 78 -8.57 9.90 -5.80
CA LYS A 78 -9.71 10.56 -5.14
C LYS A 78 -9.25 11.40 -3.93
N ASP A 79 -9.85 12.55 -3.74
CA ASP A 79 -9.50 13.47 -2.64
C ASP A 79 -9.63 12.82 -1.25
N THR A 80 -10.65 12.00 -1.05
CA THR A 80 -10.84 11.28 0.22
C THR A 80 -9.69 10.31 0.51
N ALA A 81 -9.24 9.57 -0.49
CA ALA A 81 -8.10 8.66 -0.36
C ALA A 81 -6.78 9.41 -0.15
N ARG A 82 -6.57 10.50 -0.90
CA ARG A 82 -5.40 11.36 -0.74
C ARG A 82 -5.34 11.95 0.67
N ASN A 83 -6.44 12.46 1.19
CA ASN A 83 -6.51 13.03 2.53
C ASN A 83 -6.25 11.98 3.61
N LEU A 84 -6.72 10.74 3.43
CA LEU A 84 -6.45 9.64 4.34
C LEU A 84 -4.96 9.26 4.36
N ILE A 85 -4.34 9.09 3.20
CA ILE A 85 -2.92 8.72 3.08
C ILE A 85 -2.01 9.82 3.63
N ALA A 86 -2.33 11.06 3.32
CA ALA A 86 -1.57 12.22 3.79
C ALA A 86 -1.87 12.59 5.26
N GLY A 87 -2.87 12.00 5.88
CA GLY A 87 -3.29 12.33 7.24
C GLY A 87 -3.94 13.71 7.37
N LEU A 88 -4.49 14.26 6.30
CA LEU A 88 -5.13 15.56 6.29
C LEU A 88 -6.55 15.49 6.87
N VAL A 89 -6.68 15.66 8.15
CA VAL A 89 -7.98 15.53 8.87
C VAL A 89 -8.67 16.85 9.12
N THR A 90 -7.93 17.94 9.26
CA THR A 90 -8.48 19.25 9.59
C THR A 90 -8.98 19.96 8.36
N SER A 91 -10.21 20.45 8.44
CA SER A 91 -10.79 21.31 7.42
C SER A 91 -10.72 22.76 7.87
N LYS A 92 -10.09 23.61 7.06
CA LYS A 92 -10.09 25.07 7.26
C LYS A 92 -10.96 25.73 6.21
N SER A 93 -11.84 26.60 6.67
CA SER A 93 -12.69 27.41 5.79
C SER A 93 -12.05 28.77 5.56
N ILE A 94 -11.88 29.13 4.30
CA ILE A 94 -11.34 30.41 3.89
C ILE A 94 -12.48 31.16 3.19
N THR A 95 -12.86 32.31 3.75
CA THR A 95 -13.86 33.18 3.13
C THR A 95 -13.18 34.06 2.10
N VAL A 96 -13.49 33.86 0.84
CA VAL A 96 -12.93 34.61 -0.29
C VAL A 96 -13.73 35.86 -0.57
N SER A 97 -15.03 35.83 -0.31
CA SER A 97 -15.94 36.97 -0.38
C SER A 97 -17.13 36.72 0.54
N THR A 98 -17.96 37.75 0.76
CA THR A 98 -19.15 37.66 1.61
C THR A 98 -20.11 36.49 1.27
N ALA A 99 -20.01 35.95 0.06
CA ALA A 99 -20.87 34.85 -0.43
C ALA A 99 -20.10 33.56 -0.78
N THR A 100 -18.78 33.54 -0.70
CA THR A 100 -17.98 32.38 -1.14
C THR A 100 -17.02 31.92 -0.05
N THR A 101 -17.25 30.71 0.45
CA THR A 101 -16.35 30.03 1.40
C THR A 101 -15.76 28.80 0.73
N VAL A 102 -14.45 28.66 0.79
CA VAL A 102 -13.71 27.52 0.28
C VAL A 102 -13.15 26.71 1.45
N SER A 103 -13.38 25.40 1.45
CA SER A 103 -12.80 24.50 2.46
C SER A 103 -11.52 23.89 1.93
N ALA A 104 -10.46 23.97 2.73
CA ALA A 104 -9.18 23.32 2.46
C ALA A 104 -8.83 22.33 3.57
N LYS A 105 -8.13 21.28 3.22
CA LYS A 105 -7.52 20.37 4.19
C LYS A 105 -6.12 20.84 4.52
N ALA A 106 -5.75 20.79 5.79
CA ALA A 106 -4.45 21.23 6.25
C ALA A 106 -3.84 20.25 7.26
N TYR A 107 -2.52 20.29 7.38
CA TYR A 107 -1.82 19.65 8.48
C TYR A 107 -1.93 20.51 9.73
N GLU A 108 -2.06 19.84 10.87
CA GLU A 108 -1.92 20.47 12.18
C GLU A 108 -0.49 20.28 12.72
N ASP A 109 -0.10 21.12 13.68
CA ASP A 109 1.15 20.91 14.41
C ASP A 109 1.14 19.54 15.10
N LEU A 110 2.26 18.83 15.00
CA LEU A 110 2.44 17.47 15.54
C LEU A 110 1.52 16.39 14.94
N GLN A 111 0.91 16.66 13.80
CA GLN A 111 0.09 15.65 13.12
C GLN A 111 0.96 14.49 12.63
N VAL A 112 0.59 13.29 13.03
CA VAL A 112 1.24 12.06 12.59
C VAL A 112 0.54 11.51 11.36
N ILE A 113 1.33 11.20 10.31
CA ILE A 113 0.82 10.50 9.14
C ILE A 113 0.43 9.08 9.56
N PRO A 114 -0.81 8.64 9.27
CA PRO A 114 -1.27 7.32 9.70
C PRO A 114 -0.59 6.20 8.91
N TYR A 115 -0.40 5.06 9.55
CA TYR A 115 -0.13 3.84 8.81
C TYR A 115 -1.39 3.40 8.06
N VAL A 116 -1.20 2.91 6.85
CA VAL A 116 -2.31 2.47 5.99
C VAL A 116 -2.06 1.07 5.47
N GLY A 117 -3.13 0.30 5.35
CA GLY A 117 -3.14 -0.95 4.61
C GLY A 117 -3.64 -0.72 3.19
N ILE A 118 -3.04 -1.40 2.24
CA ILE A 118 -3.41 -1.35 0.83
C ILE A 118 -3.97 -2.71 0.43
N GLY A 119 -5.10 -2.70 -0.26
CA GLY A 119 -5.72 -3.88 -0.83
C GLY A 119 -6.08 -3.68 -2.30
N PHE A 120 -6.07 -4.76 -3.07
CA PHE A 120 -6.50 -4.75 -4.46
C PHE A 120 -6.95 -6.15 -4.90
N VAL A 121 -7.70 -6.21 -5.99
CA VAL A 121 -8.18 -7.46 -6.58
C VAL A 121 -7.29 -7.79 -7.79
N VAL A 122 -6.71 -8.98 -7.78
CA VAL A 122 -5.92 -9.50 -8.90
C VAL A 122 -6.82 -10.34 -9.79
N ARG A 123 -6.81 -10.06 -11.07
CA ARG A 123 -7.47 -10.88 -12.09
C ARG A 123 -6.45 -11.82 -12.71
N TYR A 124 -6.81 -13.06 -12.86
CA TYR A 124 -5.97 -14.06 -13.51
C TYR A 124 -6.77 -14.91 -14.48
N MET A 125 -6.06 -15.59 -15.35
CA MET A 125 -6.60 -16.56 -16.27
C MET A 125 -6.03 -17.93 -15.96
N GLU A 126 -6.89 -18.88 -15.83
CA GLU A 126 -6.53 -20.30 -15.66
C GLU A 126 -7.26 -21.12 -16.71
N ASN A 127 -6.49 -21.91 -17.48
CA ASN A 127 -7.04 -22.75 -18.57
C ASN A 127 -7.98 -22.02 -19.55
N GLY A 128 -7.68 -20.75 -19.87
CA GLY A 128 -8.49 -19.93 -20.76
C GLY A 128 -9.73 -19.30 -20.11
N THR A 129 -9.99 -19.53 -18.83
CA THR A 129 -11.11 -18.96 -18.10
C THR A 129 -10.63 -17.79 -17.23
N LYS A 130 -11.31 -16.63 -17.30
CA LYS A 130 -11.01 -15.48 -16.45
C LYS A 130 -11.58 -15.72 -15.05
N MET A 131 -10.74 -15.50 -14.04
CA MET A 131 -11.09 -15.60 -12.62
C MET A 131 -10.73 -14.32 -11.88
N LEU A 132 -11.39 -14.11 -10.75
CA LEU A 132 -11.15 -12.99 -9.82
C LEU A 132 -10.38 -13.46 -8.60
#